data_1855f5f8ec34ce089ca9397dfc312788
#
_entry.id   1855f5f8ec34ce089ca9397dfc312788
#
_cell.length_a   1.000
_cell.length_b   1.000
_cell.length_c   1.000
_cell.angle_alpha   90.00
_cell.angle_beta   90.00
_cell.angle_gamma   90.00
#
_symmetry.space_group_name_H-M   'P 1'
#
loop_
_entity.id
_entity.type
_entity.pdbx_description
1 polymer ?
#
loop_
_entity_poly.entity_id
_entity_poly.type
_entity_poly.pdbx_seq_one_letter_code
_entity_poly.pdbx_strand_id
1 'polypeptide(L)'
;MARAFSDRFTKEMGRPPSFIQAGTYGAVLHYLRAVKAAGTDEAKAVLAEMKKLPINDFMTKDGSVREDGRVIRDMYLMQVKTPEESKGEWDLAKIIATVPGKEAFRPLNEGGCPLVGKK
;
A
#
# COMPACT_ATOMS: atom_id res chain seq x y z
N MET A 1 -2.46 7.17 -11.73
CA MET A 1 -1.27 7.28 -10.85
C MET A 1 -0.42 6.01 -10.85
N ALA A 2 -0.97 4.82 -10.66
CA ALA A 2 -0.19 3.56 -10.66
C ALA A 2 0.58 3.32 -11.98
N ARG A 3 -0.03 3.61 -13.13
CA ARG A 3 0.63 3.49 -14.45
C ARG A 3 1.88 4.35 -14.56
N ALA A 4 1.83 5.62 -14.16
CA ALA A 4 2.98 6.50 -14.23
C ALA A 4 4.17 6.02 -13.37
N PHE A 5 3.92 5.36 -12.24
CA PHE A 5 4.96 4.70 -11.47
C PHE A 5 5.52 3.48 -12.22
N SER A 6 4.64 2.63 -12.76
CA SER A 6 5.05 1.46 -13.55
C SER A 6 5.88 1.86 -14.77
N ASP A 7 5.48 2.90 -15.49
CA ASP A 7 6.19 3.38 -16.69
C ASP A 7 7.60 3.86 -16.36
N ARG A 8 7.76 4.64 -15.27
CA ARG A 8 9.09 5.08 -14.80
C ARG A 8 9.95 3.89 -14.37
N PHE A 9 9.37 2.97 -13.60
CA PHE A 9 10.08 1.77 -13.15
C PHE A 9 10.52 0.91 -14.34
N THR A 10 9.63 0.69 -15.30
CA THR A 10 9.94 -0.08 -16.51
C THR A 10 11.04 0.56 -17.33
N LYS A 11 11.06 1.89 -17.44
CA LYS A 11 12.12 2.62 -18.14
C LYS A 11 13.50 2.38 -17.51
N GLU A 12 13.59 2.33 -16.19
CA GLU A 12 14.85 2.13 -15.46
C GLU A 12 15.27 0.65 -15.39
N MET A 13 14.29 -0.26 -15.23
CA MET A 13 14.56 -1.66 -14.91
C MET A 13 14.31 -2.63 -16.08
N GLY A 14 13.83 -2.15 -17.24
CA GLY A 14 13.50 -2.97 -18.41
C GLY A 14 12.27 -3.86 -18.26
N ARG A 15 11.55 -3.79 -17.13
CA ARG A 15 10.35 -4.58 -16.86
C ARG A 15 9.44 -3.89 -15.85
N PRO A 16 8.12 -4.16 -15.84
CA PRO A 16 7.21 -3.58 -14.85
C PRO A 16 7.54 -4.02 -13.42
N PRO A 17 7.18 -3.21 -12.42
CA PRO A 17 7.34 -3.58 -11.02
C PRO A 17 6.37 -4.69 -10.62
N SER A 18 6.82 -5.56 -9.71
CA SER A 18 5.92 -6.44 -8.97
C SER A 18 5.19 -5.65 -7.84
N PHE A 19 4.19 -6.27 -7.22
CA PHE A 19 3.52 -5.70 -6.06
C PHE A 19 4.46 -5.50 -4.85
N ILE A 20 5.51 -6.31 -4.73
CA ILE A 20 6.52 -6.18 -3.68
C ILE A 20 7.32 -4.89 -3.85
N GLN A 21 7.83 -4.63 -5.03
CA GLN A 21 8.57 -3.40 -5.33
C GLN A 21 7.70 -2.15 -5.17
N ALA A 22 6.46 -2.21 -5.63
CA ALA A 22 5.48 -1.15 -5.43
C ALA A 22 5.19 -0.91 -3.94
N GLY A 23 5.01 -1.97 -3.16
CA GLY A 23 4.79 -1.90 -1.71
C GLY A 23 5.97 -1.33 -0.96
N THR A 24 7.20 -1.74 -1.31
CA THR A 24 8.43 -1.21 -0.71
C THR A 24 8.58 0.29 -0.97
N TYR A 25 8.33 0.72 -2.22
CA TYR A 25 8.37 2.15 -2.54
C TYR A 25 7.37 2.96 -1.69
N GLY A 26 6.12 2.49 -1.59
CA GLY A 26 5.09 3.16 -0.78
C GLY A 26 5.45 3.21 0.71
N ALA A 27 5.99 2.12 1.26
CA ALA A 27 6.42 2.04 2.66
C ALA A 27 7.54 3.04 2.97
N VAL A 28 8.60 3.07 2.14
CA VAL A 28 9.72 4.01 2.30
C VAL A 28 9.25 5.46 2.15
N LEU A 29 8.40 5.73 1.16
CA LEU A 29 7.85 7.07 0.94
C LEU A 29 7.05 7.57 2.16
N HIS A 30 6.20 6.72 2.74
CA HIS A 30 5.42 7.06 3.93
C HIS A 30 6.31 7.29 5.15
N TYR A 31 7.31 6.44 5.36
CA TYR A 31 8.31 6.61 6.41
C TYR A 31 9.05 7.95 6.30
N LEU A 32 9.56 8.29 5.11
CA LEU A 32 10.28 9.55 4.90
C LEU A 32 9.39 10.79 5.09
N ARG A 33 8.11 10.68 4.73
CA ARG A 33 7.12 11.75 5.03
C ARG A 33 6.92 11.91 6.52
N ALA A 34 6.88 10.82 7.28
CA ALA A 34 6.75 10.84 8.72
C ALA A 34 8.01 11.42 9.40
N VAL A 35 9.22 11.05 8.96
CA VAL A 35 10.48 11.65 9.41
C VAL A 35 10.47 13.17 9.18
N LYS A 36 10.06 13.59 7.98
CA LYS A 36 9.94 15.02 7.66
C LYS A 36 8.95 15.75 8.59
N ALA A 37 7.81 15.12 8.87
CA ALA A 37 6.79 15.70 9.74
C ALA A 37 7.22 15.73 11.22
N ALA A 38 7.93 14.70 11.68
CA ALA A 38 8.46 14.63 13.03
C ALA A 38 9.66 15.57 13.27
N GLY A 39 10.37 15.98 12.21
CA GLY A 39 11.62 16.76 12.32
C GLY A 39 12.78 15.99 12.93
N THR A 40 12.68 14.67 13.04
CA THR A 40 13.67 13.77 13.65
C THR A 40 13.51 12.36 13.08
N ASP A 41 14.53 11.54 13.22
CA ASP A 41 14.55 10.10 12.90
C ASP A 41 14.33 9.21 14.13
N GLU A 42 14.01 9.80 15.30
CA GLU A 42 13.71 9.05 16.52
C GLU A 42 12.48 8.16 16.30
N ALA A 43 12.64 6.85 16.56
CA ALA A 43 11.68 5.83 16.15
C ALA A 43 10.25 6.04 16.68
N LYS A 44 10.09 6.45 17.93
CA LYS A 44 8.76 6.66 18.54
C LYS A 44 8.06 7.88 17.97
N ALA A 45 8.79 8.96 17.75
CA ALA A 45 8.26 10.18 17.15
C ALA A 45 7.83 9.93 15.69
N VAL A 46 8.68 9.24 14.91
CA VAL A 46 8.36 8.87 13.52
C VAL A 46 7.16 7.92 13.46
N LEU A 47 7.10 6.90 14.31
CA LEU A 47 5.96 5.97 14.36
C LEU A 47 4.64 6.69 14.71
N ALA A 48 4.69 7.65 15.62
CA ALA A 48 3.52 8.46 15.96
C ALA A 48 3.01 9.24 14.73
N GLU A 49 3.92 9.87 13.98
CA GLU A 49 3.56 10.57 12.75
C GLU A 49 3.10 9.62 11.62
N MET A 50 3.71 8.43 11.47
CA MET A 50 3.23 7.43 10.52
C MET A 50 1.77 7.03 10.76
N LYS A 51 1.33 6.96 12.03
CA LYS A 51 -0.05 6.63 12.38
C LYS A 51 -1.03 7.80 12.18
N LYS A 52 -0.56 9.03 12.25
CA LYS A 52 -1.39 10.24 12.05
C LYS A 52 -1.56 10.59 10.57
N LEU A 53 -0.49 10.45 9.80
CA LEU A 53 -0.49 10.87 8.39
C LEU A 53 -1.30 9.91 7.54
N PRO A 54 -2.21 10.41 6.68
CA PRO A 54 -2.87 9.57 5.70
C PRO A 54 -1.87 9.09 4.64
N ILE A 55 -2.03 7.86 4.20
CA ILE A 55 -1.24 7.30 3.11
C ILE A 55 -1.91 7.67 1.79
N ASN A 56 -1.27 8.59 1.07
CA ASN A 56 -1.67 8.97 -0.28
C ASN A 56 -0.47 8.87 -1.20
N ASP A 57 -0.46 7.82 -2.02
CA ASP A 57 0.59 7.54 -2.98
C ASP A 57 0.01 7.08 -4.33
N PHE A 58 0.86 6.52 -5.20
CA PHE A 58 0.43 6.04 -6.52
C PHE A 58 -0.50 4.82 -6.46
N MET A 59 -0.55 4.11 -5.34
CA MET A 59 -1.25 2.84 -5.17
C MET A 59 -2.37 2.92 -4.12
N THR A 60 -2.28 3.86 -3.18
CA THR A 60 -3.15 3.97 -2.03
C THR A 60 -3.75 5.37 -1.97
N LYS A 61 -5.06 5.47 -1.77
CA LYS A 61 -5.78 6.71 -1.49
C LYS A 61 -6.40 6.61 -0.10
N ASP A 62 -6.14 7.62 0.73
CA ASP A 62 -6.66 7.73 2.10
C ASP A 62 -6.43 6.48 2.97
N GLY A 63 -5.31 5.80 2.74
CA GLY A 63 -4.89 4.69 3.60
C GLY A 63 -4.41 5.17 4.96
N SER A 64 -4.34 4.26 5.93
CA SER A 64 -3.89 4.57 7.29
C SER A 64 -3.05 3.44 7.87
N VAL A 65 -2.19 3.77 8.84
CA VAL A 65 -1.47 2.78 9.66
C VAL A 65 -2.26 2.57 10.95
N ARG A 66 -2.76 1.35 11.13
CA ARG A 66 -3.54 0.93 12.30
C ARG A 66 -2.62 0.70 13.53
N GLU A 67 -3.19 0.61 14.74
CA GLU A 67 -2.44 0.42 15.99
C GLU A 67 -1.54 -0.83 15.98
N ASP A 68 -1.99 -1.90 15.35
CA ASP A 68 -1.23 -3.15 15.16
C ASP A 68 -0.17 -3.08 14.04
N GLY A 69 0.06 -1.90 13.46
CA GLY A 69 1.01 -1.69 12.37
C GLY A 69 0.48 -2.07 10.98
N ARG A 70 -0.75 -2.56 10.88
CA ARG A 70 -1.36 -2.91 9.58
C ARG A 70 -1.70 -1.65 8.80
N VAL A 71 -1.27 -1.60 7.54
CA VAL A 71 -1.75 -0.60 6.59
C VAL A 71 -3.15 -1.00 6.11
N ILE A 72 -4.11 -0.12 6.34
CA ILE A 72 -5.50 -0.27 5.87
C ILE A 72 -5.64 0.52 4.58
N ARG A 73 -6.04 -0.16 3.52
CA ARG A 73 -6.27 0.40 2.18
C ARG A 73 -7.22 -0.50 1.41
N ASP A 74 -7.81 0.01 0.35
CA ASP A 74 -8.63 -0.80 -0.54
C ASP A 74 -7.82 -1.92 -1.18
N MET A 75 -8.47 -3.07 -1.34
CA MET A 75 -7.94 -4.25 -2.00
C MET A 75 -8.74 -4.52 -3.27
N TYR A 76 -8.09 -5.11 -4.27
CA TYR A 76 -8.70 -5.35 -5.56
C TYR A 76 -8.81 -6.85 -5.82
N LEU A 77 -10.01 -7.29 -6.18
CA LEU A 77 -10.23 -8.61 -6.74
C LEU A 77 -9.94 -8.54 -8.23
N MET A 78 -9.00 -9.35 -8.66
CA MET A 78 -8.54 -9.35 -10.05
C MET A 78 -8.84 -10.69 -10.72
N GLN A 79 -9.21 -10.65 -11.98
CA GLN A 79 -9.36 -11.80 -12.85
C GLN A 79 -8.25 -11.81 -13.88
N VAL A 80 -7.63 -12.98 -14.09
CA VAL A 80 -6.68 -13.15 -15.18
C VAL A 80 -7.42 -13.02 -16.52
N LYS A 81 -6.83 -12.26 -17.43
CA LYS A 81 -7.36 -12.09 -18.80
C LYS A 81 -7.12 -13.32 -19.64
N THR A 82 -8.03 -13.57 -20.58
CA THR A 82 -7.77 -14.53 -21.66
C THR A 82 -6.75 -13.95 -22.64
N PRO A 83 -6.11 -14.79 -23.49
CA PRO A 83 -5.19 -14.28 -24.52
C PRO A 83 -5.81 -13.23 -25.42
N GLU A 84 -7.10 -13.34 -25.75
CA GLU A 84 -7.84 -12.41 -26.63
C GLU A 84 -8.14 -11.08 -25.93
N GLU A 85 -8.26 -11.07 -24.60
CA GLU A 85 -8.47 -9.85 -23.80
C GLU A 85 -7.17 -9.09 -23.55
N SER A 86 -6.02 -9.76 -23.62
CA SER A 86 -4.71 -9.16 -23.35
C SER A 86 -4.26 -8.27 -24.51
N LYS A 87 -3.80 -7.06 -24.19
CA LYS A 87 -3.30 -6.09 -25.16
C LYS A 87 -1.78 -6.05 -25.25
N GLY A 88 -1.08 -6.94 -24.55
CA GLY A 88 0.37 -7.01 -24.52
C GLY A 88 0.91 -7.88 -23.41
N GLU A 89 2.22 -8.11 -23.41
CA GLU A 89 2.95 -9.05 -22.55
C GLU A 89 2.60 -8.93 -21.05
N TRP A 90 2.38 -7.71 -20.57
CA TRP A 90 2.15 -7.43 -19.14
C TRP A 90 0.69 -7.05 -18.80
N ASP A 91 -0.21 -7.14 -19.77
CA ASP A 91 -1.63 -6.86 -19.56
C ASP A 91 -2.38 -8.13 -19.15
N LEU A 92 -2.03 -8.67 -17.97
CA LEU A 92 -2.38 -10.01 -17.51
C LEU A 92 -3.71 -10.10 -16.76
N ALA A 93 -4.23 -8.97 -16.22
CA ALA A 93 -5.38 -9.02 -15.33
C ALA A 93 -6.27 -7.78 -15.45
N LYS A 94 -7.54 -7.96 -15.09
CA LYS A 94 -8.55 -6.90 -14.96
C LYS A 94 -9.13 -6.88 -13.56
N ILE A 95 -9.39 -5.67 -13.04
CA ILE A 95 -10.07 -5.50 -11.75
C ILE A 95 -11.56 -5.77 -11.96
N ILE A 96 -12.13 -6.68 -11.17
CA ILE A 96 -13.56 -7.03 -11.21
C ILE A 96 -14.32 -6.52 -9.99
N ALA A 97 -13.63 -6.26 -8.86
CA ALA A 97 -14.22 -5.66 -7.69
C ALA A 97 -13.17 -4.93 -6.85
N THR A 98 -13.63 -3.94 -6.08
CA THR A 98 -12.84 -3.28 -5.04
C THR A 98 -13.45 -3.61 -3.70
N VAL A 99 -12.64 -4.12 -2.78
CA VAL A 99 -13.02 -4.38 -1.38
C VAL A 99 -12.53 -3.21 -0.54
N PRO A 100 -13.42 -2.46 0.11
CA PRO A 100 -13.04 -1.34 0.97
C PRO A 100 -12.06 -1.77 2.06
N GLY A 101 -11.05 -0.95 2.34
CA GLY A 101 -9.99 -1.30 3.29
C GLY A 101 -10.51 -1.71 4.68
N LYS A 102 -11.57 -1.07 5.16
CA LYS A 102 -12.22 -1.43 6.43
C LYS A 102 -12.84 -2.83 6.47
N GLU A 103 -13.13 -3.42 5.32
CA GLU A 103 -13.74 -4.75 5.15
C GLU A 103 -12.72 -5.79 4.70
N ALA A 104 -11.60 -5.35 4.13
CA ALA A 104 -10.57 -6.22 3.54
C ALA A 104 -9.66 -6.89 4.58
N PHE A 105 -9.64 -6.40 5.81
CA PHE A 105 -8.74 -6.87 6.85
C PHE A 105 -9.49 -7.30 8.09
N ARG A 106 -8.94 -8.32 8.76
CA ARG A 106 -9.45 -8.83 10.03
C ARG A 106 -9.62 -7.69 11.05
N PRO A 107 -10.70 -7.70 11.87
CA PRO A 107 -10.90 -6.75 12.95
C PRO A 107 -9.68 -6.63 13.87
N LEU A 108 -9.46 -5.44 14.41
CA LEU A 108 -8.29 -5.12 15.22
C LEU A 108 -8.16 -6.01 16.46
N ASN A 109 -9.30 -6.28 17.12
CA ASN A 109 -9.39 -7.08 18.36
C ASN A 109 -9.22 -8.60 18.15
N GLU A 110 -9.22 -9.07 16.91
CA GLU A 110 -9.07 -10.49 16.58
C GLU A 110 -7.62 -10.87 16.24
N GLY A 111 -6.72 -9.90 16.22
CA GLY A 111 -5.33 -10.09 15.82
C GLY A 111 -4.42 -10.66 16.90
N GLY A 112 -4.83 -10.62 18.18
CA GLY A 112 -3.98 -11.02 19.31
C GLY A 112 -2.72 -10.17 19.46
N CYS A 113 -2.67 -8.98 18.83
CA CYS A 113 -1.50 -8.11 18.87
C CYS A 113 -1.35 -7.48 20.28
N PRO A 114 -0.16 -7.61 20.93
CA PRO A 114 0.06 -7.05 22.27
C PRO A 114 0.05 -5.50 22.29
N LEU A 115 0.19 -4.85 21.15
CA LEU A 115 0.14 -3.39 21.02
C LEU A 115 -1.28 -2.83 20.98
N VAL A 116 -2.27 -3.70 20.81
CA VAL A 116 -3.69 -3.32 20.85
C VAL A 116 -4.18 -3.48 22.27
N GLY A 117 -4.61 -2.37 22.89
CA GLY A 117 -5.14 -2.39 24.25
C GLY A 117 -6.26 -3.42 24.39
N LYS A 118 -6.14 -4.29 25.37
CA LYS A 118 -7.25 -5.15 25.79
C LYS A 118 -8.32 -4.22 26.37
N LYS A 119 -9.43 -4.06 25.64
CA LYS A 119 -10.65 -3.51 26.21
C LYS A 119 -11.30 -4.54 27.11
#